data_c2de0d1c5c95069dfaa778526fa3c7a7
#
_entry.id   c2de0d1c5c95069dfaa778526fa3c7a7
#
_cell.length_a   1.000
_cell.length_b   1.000
_cell.length_c   1.000
_cell.angle_alpha   90.00
_cell.angle_beta   90.00
_cell.angle_gamma   90.00
#
_symmetry.space_group_name_H-M   'P 1'
#
loop_
_entity.id
_entity.type
_entity.pdbx_description
1 polymer ?
#
loop_
_entity_poly.entity_id
_entity_poly.type
_entity_poly.pdbx_seq_one_letter_code
_entity_poly.pdbx_strand_id
1 'polypeptide(L)'
;MEHKPISDLSKVADLVLETQKTSLTRRERLERWIEVLNREPGRALKTLHEIEHKPRDARRASRVDNSPLSVAFDDPILRADGLAGDRIGDAIDYFELADDEAHRAFCSCFYGESMTAGAVAGRLRSIMKPAIGAPVAIWAVGAVIVAIPFLARLLQ
;
A
#
# COMPACT_ATOMS: atom_id res chain seq x y z
N MET A 1 -37.40 -19.57 -36.34
CA MET A 1 -36.39 -18.92 -35.51
C MET A 1 -37.12 -18.01 -34.53
N GLU A 2 -37.21 -18.39 -33.27
CA GLU A 2 -37.86 -17.59 -32.22
C GLU A 2 -36.89 -16.50 -31.75
N HIS A 3 -37.26 -15.24 -31.97
CA HIS A 3 -36.52 -14.12 -31.43
C HIS A 3 -36.85 -13.97 -29.94
N LYS A 4 -35.87 -14.12 -29.05
CA LYS A 4 -36.01 -13.82 -27.62
C LYS A 4 -36.40 -12.36 -27.42
N PRO A 5 -37.38 -12.05 -26.54
CA PRO A 5 -37.83 -10.68 -26.34
C PRO A 5 -36.72 -9.84 -25.69
N ILE A 6 -36.68 -8.54 -26.08
CA ILE A 6 -35.68 -7.56 -25.62
C ILE A 6 -35.64 -7.42 -24.09
N SER A 7 -36.73 -7.73 -23.38
CA SER A 7 -36.79 -7.76 -21.92
C SER A 7 -35.84 -8.75 -21.24
N ASP A 8 -35.45 -9.82 -21.95
CA ASP A 8 -34.51 -10.80 -21.40
C ASP A 8 -33.04 -10.30 -21.49
N LEU A 9 -32.78 -9.43 -22.47
CA LEU A 9 -31.44 -8.80 -22.60
C LEU A 9 -31.20 -7.73 -21.53
N SER A 10 -32.26 -7.01 -21.11
CA SER A 10 -32.10 -6.02 -20.02
C SER A 10 -31.81 -6.70 -18.68
N LYS A 11 -32.44 -7.83 -18.38
CA LYS A 11 -32.15 -8.62 -17.17
C LYS A 11 -30.74 -9.19 -17.15
N VAL A 12 -30.22 -9.59 -18.31
CA VAL A 12 -28.82 -10.05 -18.42
C VAL A 12 -27.85 -8.88 -18.26
N ALA A 13 -28.16 -7.69 -18.79
CA ALA A 13 -27.36 -6.50 -18.62
C ALA A 13 -27.33 -6.03 -17.14
N ASP A 14 -28.48 -6.08 -16.45
CA ASP A 14 -28.56 -5.75 -15.02
C ASP A 14 -27.76 -6.75 -14.17
N LEU A 15 -27.84 -8.05 -14.47
CA LEU A 15 -27.04 -9.09 -13.82
C LEU A 15 -25.54 -8.91 -14.09
N VAL A 16 -25.13 -8.46 -15.26
CA VAL A 16 -23.74 -8.18 -15.61
C VAL A 16 -23.23 -6.93 -14.88
N LEU A 17 -24.09 -5.91 -14.69
CA LEU A 17 -23.76 -4.71 -13.92
C LEU A 17 -23.63 -5.00 -12.42
N GLU A 18 -24.49 -5.85 -11.86
CA GLU A 18 -24.35 -6.29 -10.45
C GLU A 18 -23.11 -7.17 -10.21
N THR A 19 -22.59 -7.82 -11.25
CA THR A 19 -21.39 -8.68 -11.16
C THR A 19 -20.11 -7.90 -11.38
N GLN A 20 -20.14 -6.61 -11.67
CA GLN A 20 -18.97 -5.75 -11.55
C GLN A 20 -18.64 -5.56 -10.06
N LYS A 21 -18.03 -6.60 -9.48
CA LYS A 21 -17.36 -6.52 -8.19
C LYS A 21 -16.38 -5.36 -8.26
N THR A 22 -16.74 -4.25 -7.67
CA THR A 22 -15.83 -3.09 -7.56
C THR A 22 -14.59 -3.56 -6.84
N SER A 23 -13.49 -3.67 -7.59
CA SER A 23 -12.19 -3.97 -7.03
C SER A 23 -11.85 -2.91 -5.98
N LEU A 24 -11.29 -3.34 -4.85
CA LEU A 24 -10.85 -2.43 -3.80
C LEU A 24 -9.77 -1.49 -4.36
N THR A 25 -9.82 -0.23 -4.00
CA THR A 25 -8.74 0.72 -4.26
C THR A 25 -7.50 0.36 -3.43
N ARG A 26 -6.31 0.83 -3.85
CA ARG A 26 -5.05 0.68 -3.08
C ARG A 26 -5.25 1.04 -1.61
N ARG A 27 -5.94 2.15 -1.34
CA ARG A 27 -6.20 2.62 0.02
C ARG A 27 -7.07 1.64 0.81
N GLU A 28 -8.16 1.17 0.25
CA GLU A 28 -9.08 0.22 0.90
C GLU A 28 -8.39 -1.13 1.17
N ARG A 29 -7.53 -1.61 0.26
CA ARG A 29 -6.71 -2.81 0.45
C ARG A 29 -5.77 -2.65 1.65
N LEU A 30 -5.06 -1.53 1.75
CA LEU A 30 -4.16 -1.25 2.87
C LEU A 30 -4.92 -1.05 4.18
N GLU A 31 -6.05 -0.36 4.18
CA GLU A 31 -6.93 -0.20 5.35
C GLU A 31 -7.45 -1.56 5.83
N ARG A 32 -7.88 -2.42 4.91
CA ARG A 32 -8.32 -3.78 5.25
C ARG A 32 -7.19 -4.61 5.86
N TRP A 33 -5.99 -4.55 5.31
CA TRP A 33 -4.84 -5.24 5.89
C TRP A 33 -4.52 -4.75 7.29
N ILE A 34 -4.51 -3.43 7.50
CA ILE A 34 -4.33 -2.81 8.82
C ILE A 34 -5.40 -3.29 9.81
N GLU A 35 -6.66 -3.38 9.38
CA GLU A 35 -7.76 -3.90 10.20
C GLU A 35 -7.48 -5.33 10.66
N VAL A 36 -7.10 -6.22 9.73
CA VAL A 36 -6.80 -7.62 10.03
C VAL A 36 -5.63 -7.74 11.02
N LEU A 37 -4.55 -6.98 10.83
CA LEU A 37 -3.41 -6.94 11.75
C LEU A 37 -3.80 -6.43 13.14
N ASN A 38 -4.73 -5.47 13.23
CA ASN A 38 -5.18 -4.91 14.50
C ASN A 38 -6.16 -5.81 15.28
N ARG A 39 -6.63 -6.93 14.72
CA ARG A 39 -7.41 -7.92 15.50
C ARG A 39 -6.58 -8.55 16.61
N GLU A 40 -5.29 -8.74 16.35
CA GLU A 40 -4.32 -9.29 17.31
C GLU A 40 -3.03 -8.45 17.30
N PRO A 41 -3.02 -7.20 17.78
CA PRO A 41 -1.89 -6.29 17.63
C PRO A 41 -0.61 -6.75 18.32
N GLY A 42 -0.74 -7.57 19.39
CA GLY A 42 0.38 -8.17 20.10
C GLY A 42 0.93 -9.46 19.47
N ARG A 43 0.32 -9.98 18.39
CA ARG A 43 0.79 -11.19 17.71
C ARG A 43 2.21 -10.98 17.19
N ALA A 44 3.14 -11.86 17.58
CA ALA A 44 4.50 -11.87 17.06
C ALA A 44 4.48 -12.40 15.61
N LEU A 45 5.08 -11.65 14.70
CA LEU A 45 5.21 -12.00 13.28
C LEU A 45 6.68 -12.19 12.94
N LYS A 46 6.95 -13.05 11.96
CA LYS A 46 8.30 -13.25 11.43
C LYS A 46 8.64 -12.17 10.39
N THR A 47 9.85 -11.64 10.51
CA THR A 47 10.42 -10.68 9.56
C THR A 47 11.00 -11.40 8.36
N LEU A 48 11.16 -10.66 7.28
CA LEU A 48 11.92 -11.08 6.11
C LEU A 48 13.36 -10.59 6.28
N HIS A 49 14.25 -11.49 6.72
CA HIS A 49 15.68 -11.19 6.89
C HIS A 49 16.42 -11.26 5.56
N GLU A 50 17.46 -10.42 5.43
CA GLU A 50 18.44 -10.48 4.33
C GLU A 50 17.86 -10.40 2.91
N ILE A 51 16.68 -9.82 2.75
CA ILE A 51 16.08 -9.66 1.42
C ILE A 51 16.74 -8.54 0.61
N GLU A 52 17.32 -7.55 1.27
CA GLU A 52 18.03 -6.43 0.66
C GLU A 52 19.26 -6.88 -0.15
N HIS A 53 19.92 -7.96 0.24
CA HIS A 53 21.09 -8.51 -0.45
C HIS A 53 20.74 -9.43 -1.61
N LYS A 54 19.46 -9.76 -1.79
CA LYS A 54 19.02 -10.67 -2.86
C LYS A 54 18.74 -9.89 -4.15
N PRO A 55 18.99 -10.50 -5.32
CA PRO A 55 18.48 -9.98 -6.59
C PRO A 55 16.97 -9.75 -6.54
N ARG A 56 16.47 -8.81 -7.34
CA ARG A 56 15.06 -8.40 -7.33
C ARG A 56 14.08 -9.57 -7.44
N ASP A 57 14.32 -10.49 -8.38
CA ASP A 57 13.43 -11.63 -8.60
C ASP A 57 13.42 -12.59 -7.40
N ALA A 58 14.57 -12.83 -6.78
CA ALA A 58 14.68 -13.64 -5.58
C ALA A 58 14.01 -12.96 -4.37
N ARG A 59 14.08 -11.63 -4.28
CA ARG A 59 13.32 -10.86 -3.26
C ARG A 59 11.82 -11.02 -3.45
N ARG A 60 11.34 -10.85 -4.67
CA ARG A 60 9.90 -10.99 -5.00
C ARG A 60 9.37 -12.40 -4.72
N ALA A 61 10.18 -13.42 -4.94
CA ALA A 61 9.85 -14.82 -4.66
C ALA A 61 9.91 -15.18 -3.16
N SER A 62 10.48 -14.32 -2.31
CA SER A 62 10.65 -14.60 -0.89
C SER A 62 9.30 -14.71 -0.18
N ARG A 63 9.18 -15.73 0.68
CA ARG A 63 8.01 -16.06 1.49
C ARG A 63 8.47 -16.50 2.87
N VAL A 64 7.75 -16.09 3.89
CA VAL A 64 7.98 -16.53 5.28
C VAL A 64 6.62 -16.80 5.93
N ASP A 65 6.48 -18.00 6.50
CA ASP A 65 5.27 -18.35 7.25
C ASP A 65 5.13 -17.48 8.50
N ASN A 66 3.89 -17.17 8.87
CA ASN A 66 3.56 -16.25 9.96
C ASN A 66 4.18 -14.85 9.79
N SER A 67 4.30 -14.39 8.55
CA SER A 67 4.69 -13.03 8.20
C SER A 67 3.46 -12.11 8.12
N PRO A 68 3.63 -10.79 8.02
CA PRO A 68 2.52 -9.89 7.75
C PRO A 68 1.75 -10.23 6.47
N LEU A 69 2.45 -10.80 5.47
CA LEU A 69 1.85 -11.17 4.20
C LEU A 69 0.98 -12.43 4.32
N SER A 70 1.40 -13.43 5.12
CA SER A 70 0.56 -14.58 5.39
C SER A 70 -0.74 -14.17 6.10
N VAL A 71 -0.67 -13.20 7.02
CA VAL A 71 -1.87 -12.63 7.69
C VAL A 71 -2.80 -11.94 6.68
N ALA A 72 -2.25 -11.19 5.72
CA ALA A 72 -3.05 -10.60 4.65
C ALA A 72 -3.69 -11.68 3.76
N PHE A 73 -2.92 -12.70 3.40
CA PHE A 73 -3.39 -13.77 2.52
C PHE A 73 -4.44 -14.68 3.19
N ASP A 74 -4.43 -14.78 4.51
CA ASP A 74 -5.47 -15.52 5.26
C ASP A 74 -6.82 -14.80 5.23
N ASP A 75 -6.86 -13.50 4.94
CA ASP A 75 -8.12 -12.74 4.85
C ASP A 75 -8.89 -13.07 3.57
N PRO A 76 -10.15 -13.56 3.70
CA PRO A 76 -10.94 -13.97 2.55
C PRO A 76 -11.34 -12.80 1.63
N ILE A 77 -11.42 -11.57 2.15
CA ILE A 77 -11.79 -10.39 1.37
C ILE A 77 -10.63 -10.01 0.46
N LEU A 78 -9.39 -9.94 0.98
CA LEU A 78 -8.21 -9.60 0.18
C LEU A 78 -7.94 -10.66 -0.90
N ARG A 79 -8.09 -11.95 -0.56
CA ARG A 79 -7.98 -13.03 -1.57
C ARG A 79 -9.06 -12.92 -2.64
N ALA A 80 -10.29 -12.68 -2.24
CA ALA A 80 -11.39 -12.55 -3.18
C ALA A 80 -11.26 -11.29 -4.07
N ASP A 81 -10.57 -10.25 -3.62
CA ASP A 81 -10.27 -9.05 -4.41
C ASP A 81 -9.08 -9.25 -5.37
N GLY A 82 -8.27 -10.28 -5.18
CA GLY A 82 -7.20 -10.65 -6.13
C GLY A 82 -5.81 -10.83 -5.54
N LEU A 83 -5.65 -10.85 -4.20
CA LEU A 83 -4.36 -11.19 -3.59
C LEU A 83 -4.01 -12.65 -3.92
N ALA A 84 -3.02 -12.85 -4.79
CA ALA A 84 -2.69 -14.15 -5.37
C ALA A 84 -1.88 -15.06 -4.43
N GLY A 85 -1.14 -14.49 -3.49
CA GLY A 85 -0.29 -15.24 -2.57
C GLY A 85 0.31 -14.38 -1.46
N ASP A 86 1.16 -14.99 -0.66
CA ASP A 86 1.85 -14.37 0.47
C ASP A 86 3.37 -14.14 0.23
N ARG A 87 3.78 -14.09 -1.04
CA ARG A 87 5.14 -13.70 -1.44
C ARG A 87 5.26 -12.18 -1.48
N ILE A 88 6.46 -11.67 -1.34
CA ILE A 88 6.72 -10.22 -1.46
C ILE A 88 6.23 -9.67 -2.80
N GLY A 89 6.47 -10.38 -3.90
CA GLY A 89 6.01 -9.98 -5.23
C GLY A 89 4.50 -9.83 -5.32
N ASP A 90 3.77 -10.80 -4.78
CA ASP A 90 2.30 -10.79 -4.76
C ASP A 90 1.77 -9.56 -3.99
N ALA A 91 2.42 -9.22 -2.85
CA ALA A 91 2.05 -8.05 -2.06
C ALA A 91 2.39 -6.73 -2.77
N ILE A 92 3.58 -6.62 -3.38
CA ILE A 92 4.00 -5.43 -4.13
C ILE A 92 2.98 -5.15 -5.24
N ASP A 93 2.61 -6.16 -6.01
CA ASP A 93 1.70 -5.99 -7.14
C ASP A 93 0.27 -5.70 -6.67
N TYR A 94 -0.22 -6.41 -5.67
CA TYR A 94 -1.60 -6.26 -5.19
C TYR A 94 -1.83 -4.96 -4.42
N PHE A 95 -0.93 -4.61 -3.49
CA PHE A 95 -1.05 -3.38 -2.69
C PHE A 95 -0.41 -2.15 -3.37
N GLU A 96 0.11 -2.31 -4.59
CA GLU A 96 0.78 -1.24 -5.35
C GLU A 96 1.87 -0.55 -4.51
N LEU A 97 2.72 -1.36 -3.86
CA LEU A 97 3.81 -0.86 -3.02
C LEU A 97 5.05 -0.56 -3.86
N ALA A 98 5.70 0.56 -3.58
CA ALA A 98 7.06 0.79 -4.04
C ALA A 98 8.05 -0.16 -3.31
N ASP A 99 9.20 -0.45 -3.92
CA ASP A 99 10.20 -1.36 -3.35
C ASP A 99 10.68 -0.89 -1.96
N ASP A 100 10.80 0.41 -1.74
CA ASP A 100 11.17 1.00 -0.45
C ASP A 100 10.04 0.94 0.59
N GLU A 101 8.79 1.04 0.16
CA GLU A 101 7.62 0.86 1.03
C GLU A 101 7.53 -0.59 1.51
N ALA A 102 7.70 -1.56 0.61
CA ALA A 102 7.72 -2.98 0.92
C ALA A 102 8.88 -3.31 1.88
N HIS A 103 10.06 -2.75 1.64
CA HIS A 103 11.21 -2.91 2.51
C HIS A 103 10.92 -2.39 3.93
N ARG A 104 10.39 -1.18 4.06
CA ARG A 104 9.99 -0.60 5.35
C ARG A 104 8.90 -1.40 6.08
N ALA A 105 7.99 -2.01 5.32
CA ALA A 105 6.90 -2.77 5.90
C ALA A 105 7.31 -4.18 6.39
N PHE A 106 8.31 -4.81 5.77
CA PHE A 106 8.58 -6.24 5.97
C PHE A 106 9.97 -6.57 6.50
N CYS A 107 10.97 -5.69 6.35
CA CYS A 107 12.34 -5.97 6.75
C CYS A 107 12.56 -5.84 8.25
N SER A 108 13.38 -6.75 8.79
CA SER A 108 13.77 -6.78 10.20
C SER A 108 14.51 -5.53 10.66
N CYS A 109 15.26 -4.86 9.78
CA CYS A 109 16.02 -3.66 10.10
C CYS A 109 15.20 -2.51 10.67
N PHE A 110 13.87 -2.50 10.44
CA PHE A 110 12.97 -1.49 10.97
C PHE A 110 12.25 -1.89 12.27
N TYR A 111 12.38 -3.13 12.74
CA TYR A 111 11.63 -3.67 13.88
C TYR A 111 12.52 -4.15 15.02
N GLY A 112 13.84 -4.16 14.84
CA GLY A 112 14.75 -4.74 15.82
C GLY A 112 14.55 -6.26 15.96
N GLU A 113 14.54 -6.76 17.21
CA GLU A 113 14.46 -8.20 17.49
C GLU A 113 13.04 -8.79 17.33
N SER A 114 12.00 -7.96 17.38
CA SER A 114 10.61 -8.44 17.34
C SER A 114 9.73 -7.54 16.47
N MET A 115 8.97 -8.18 15.60
CA MET A 115 7.93 -7.53 14.82
C MET A 115 6.57 -7.97 15.34
N THR A 116 5.71 -7.02 15.75
CA THR A 116 4.33 -7.30 16.11
C THR A 116 3.37 -6.84 15.01
N ALA A 117 2.19 -7.47 14.95
CA ALA A 117 1.15 -7.09 14.01
C ALA A 117 0.76 -5.60 14.13
N GLY A 118 0.69 -5.07 15.36
CA GLY A 118 0.42 -3.66 15.61
C GLY A 118 1.52 -2.73 15.09
N ALA A 119 2.81 -3.13 15.20
CA ALA A 119 3.92 -2.36 14.66
C ALA A 119 3.87 -2.28 13.12
N VAL A 120 3.56 -3.40 12.46
CA VAL A 120 3.35 -3.44 11.00
C VAL A 120 2.18 -2.55 10.58
N ALA A 121 1.04 -2.65 11.28
CA ALA A 121 -0.12 -1.79 11.03
C ALA A 121 0.23 -0.30 11.15
N GLY A 122 1.08 0.07 12.12
CA GLY A 122 1.61 1.43 12.27
C GLY A 122 2.45 1.87 11.06
N ARG A 123 3.31 0.99 10.54
CA ARG A 123 4.12 1.24 9.33
C ARG A 123 3.24 1.43 8.10
N LEU A 124 2.27 0.54 7.88
CA LEU A 124 1.33 0.66 6.76
C LEU A 124 0.56 1.99 6.81
N ARG A 125 0.12 2.45 7.98
CA ARG A 125 -0.49 3.77 8.13
C ARG A 125 0.46 4.90 7.74
N SER A 126 1.76 4.78 8.02
CA SER A 126 2.74 5.80 7.61
C SER A 126 2.96 5.83 6.10
N ILE A 127 2.88 4.68 5.44
CA ILE A 127 2.95 4.55 3.97
C ILE A 127 1.72 5.19 3.30
N MET A 128 0.54 5.07 3.92
CA MET A 128 -0.69 5.66 3.39
C MET A 128 -0.77 7.19 3.53
N LYS A 129 0.04 7.78 4.41
CA LYS A 129 0.07 9.24 4.53
C LYS A 129 0.71 9.81 3.25
N PRO A 130 0.07 10.80 2.61
CA PRO A 130 0.72 11.50 1.51
C PRO A 130 2.05 12.04 2.03
N ALA A 131 3.12 11.86 1.25
CA ALA A 131 4.37 12.56 1.54
C ALA A 131 4.00 14.05 1.63
N ILE A 132 4.10 14.63 2.82
CA ILE A 132 3.92 16.07 2.99
C ILE A 132 5.05 16.65 2.14
N GLY A 133 4.68 17.17 0.94
CA GLY A 133 5.62 17.81 0.05
C GLY A 133 6.42 18.82 0.86
N ALA A 134 7.72 18.89 0.62
CA ALA A 134 8.59 19.85 1.28
C ALA A 134 7.88 21.21 1.30
N PRO A 135 7.77 21.86 2.46
CA PRO A 135 6.91 23.01 2.61
C PRO A 135 7.32 24.07 1.59
N VAL A 136 6.35 24.62 0.87
CA VAL A 136 6.50 25.74 -0.06
C VAL A 136 7.19 26.94 0.62
N ALA A 137 7.32 26.92 1.95
CA ALA A 137 8.05 27.89 2.78
C ALA A 137 9.50 28.15 2.35
N ILE A 138 10.20 27.16 1.74
CA ILE A 138 11.59 27.37 1.28
C ILE A 138 11.64 28.37 0.11
N TRP A 139 10.63 28.40 -0.75
CA TRP A 139 10.56 29.34 -1.87
C TRP A 139 10.20 30.75 -1.43
N ALA A 140 9.39 30.91 -0.37
CA ALA A 140 9.02 32.22 0.16
C ALA A 140 10.21 32.96 0.80
N VAL A 141 11.07 32.24 1.51
CA VAL A 141 12.30 32.80 2.13
C VAL A 141 13.29 33.21 1.05
N GLY A 142 13.47 32.40 0.00
CA GLY A 142 14.34 32.75 -1.14
C GLY A 142 13.91 34.03 -1.87
N ALA A 143 12.60 34.22 -2.07
CA ALA A 143 12.08 35.42 -2.72
C ALA A 143 12.28 36.71 -1.90
N VAL A 144 12.18 36.62 -0.58
CA VAL A 144 12.40 37.77 0.32
C VAL A 144 13.87 38.20 0.33
N ILE A 145 14.81 37.24 0.32
CA ILE A 145 16.25 37.56 0.34
C ILE A 145 16.71 38.24 -0.96
N VAL A 146 16.08 37.91 -2.11
CA VAL A 146 16.42 38.55 -3.39
C VAL A 146 15.74 39.92 -3.54
N ALA A 147 14.61 40.17 -2.93
CA ALA A 147 13.86 41.44 -3.05
C ALA A 147 14.48 42.58 -2.22
N ILE A 148 15.10 42.33 -1.08
CA ILE A 148 15.68 43.34 -0.20
C ILE A 148 16.77 44.18 -0.89
N PRO A 149 17.77 43.63 -1.63
CA PRO A 149 18.77 44.46 -2.30
C PRO A 149 18.22 45.26 -3.47
N PHE A 150 17.09 44.83 -4.06
CA PHE A 150 16.48 45.53 -5.18
C PHE A 150 15.71 46.77 -4.74
N LEU A 151 15.03 46.69 -3.61
CA LEU A 151 14.33 47.83 -2.98
C LEU A 151 15.30 48.90 -2.45
N ALA A 152 16.47 48.51 -1.94
CA ALA A 152 17.49 49.43 -1.48
C ALA A 152 18.13 50.28 -2.61
N ARG A 153 18.12 49.78 -3.85
CA ARG A 153 18.60 50.50 -5.04
C ARG A 153 17.58 51.51 -5.62
N LEU A 154 16.32 51.33 -5.32
CA LEU A 154 15.26 52.23 -5.79
C LEU A 154 15.07 53.49 -4.92
N LEU A 155 15.67 53.49 -3.73
CA LEU A 155 15.58 54.60 -2.74
C LEU A 155 16.88 55.47 -2.68
N GLN A 156 17.83 55.27 -3.59
CA GLN A 156 18.99 56.13 -3.84
C GLN A 156 18.82 56.90 -5.14
#